data_8cf7d098e4f1a6fd28b839d1272e082c
#
_entry.id   8cf7d098e4f1a6fd28b839d1272e082c
#
_cell.length_a   1.000
_cell.length_b   1.000
_cell.length_c   1.000
_cell.angle_alpha   90.00
_cell.angle_beta   90.00
_cell.angle_gamma   90.00
#
_symmetry.space_group_name_H-M   'P 1'
#
loop_
_entity.id
_entity.type
_entity.pdbx_description
1 polymer ?
#
loop_
_entity_poly.entity_id
_entity_poly.type
_entity_poly.pdbx_seq_one_letter_code
_entity_poly.pdbx_strand_id
1 'polypeptide(L)'
;MNTIRPIDLISPCAIYCGGCSLYLVKDRPELKPILLQHGVKEEDLPCPGCRAVDGHCKHLDDGQCEQFVCAKEKQVTYCHECDEFPCNRLHPAADRADSLPHNLKMFAQCYISKHGPEAYIAKLPEMRKRYFAGKISYGKGPRLPEDE
;
A
#
# COMPACT_ATOMS: atom_id res chain seq x y z
N MET A 1 -17.36 -16.03 -12.37
CA MET A 1 -16.73 -15.47 -11.15
C MET A 1 -15.51 -14.65 -11.57
N ASN A 2 -15.49 -13.38 -11.14
CA ASN A 2 -14.33 -12.53 -11.43
C ASN A 2 -13.20 -12.88 -10.47
N THR A 3 -12.13 -13.47 -11.01
CA THR A 3 -10.91 -13.70 -10.24
C THR A 3 -10.18 -12.37 -10.07
N ILE A 4 -9.93 -11.96 -8.83
CA ILE A 4 -9.17 -10.76 -8.53
C ILE A 4 -7.71 -11.03 -8.88
N ARG A 5 -7.17 -10.25 -9.81
CA ARG A 5 -5.75 -10.34 -10.16
C ARG A 5 -4.92 -9.61 -9.10
N PRO A 6 -3.70 -10.08 -8.80
CA PRO A 6 -2.84 -9.37 -7.82
C PRO A 6 -2.67 -7.87 -8.14
N ILE A 7 -2.57 -7.49 -9.40
CA ILE A 7 -2.42 -6.08 -9.78
C ILE A 7 -3.64 -5.23 -9.42
N ASP A 8 -4.84 -5.84 -9.33
CA ASP A 8 -6.06 -5.12 -8.95
C ASP A 8 -6.07 -4.74 -7.46
N LEU A 9 -5.16 -5.32 -6.68
CA LEU A 9 -4.96 -5.01 -5.26
C LEU A 9 -3.90 -3.94 -5.02
N ILE A 10 -3.28 -3.43 -6.08
CA ILE A 10 -2.39 -2.27 -5.96
C ILE A 10 -3.25 -1.01 -5.98
N SER A 11 -3.22 -0.23 -4.90
CA SER A 11 -3.94 1.05 -4.85
C SER A 11 -3.28 2.10 -5.75
N PRO A 12 -3.98 3.21 -6.08
CA PRO A 12 -3.35 4.29 -6.85
C PRO A 12 -2.08 4.86 -6.22
N CYS A 13 -1.97 4.85 -4.90
CA CYS A 13 -0.76 5.30 -4.18
C CYS A 13 0.34 4.24 -4.13
N ALA A 14 0.13 3.09 -4.76
CA ALA A 14 1.02 1.93 -4.85
C ALA A 14 1.15 1.10 -3.56
N ILE A 15 0.32 1.33 -2.55
CA ILE A 15 0.20 0.38 -1.43
C ILE A 15 -0.48 -0.89 -1.96
N TYR A 16 0.06 -2.03 -1.57
CA TYR A 16 -0.49 -3.33 -1.97
C TYR A 16 -1.50 -3.83 -0.94
N CYS A 17 -2.78 -3.73 -1.28
CA CYS A 17 -3.87 -4.16 -0.41
C CYS A 17 -3.82 -5.66 -0.12
N GLY A 18 -3.29 -6.48 -1.02
CA GLY A 18 -3.15 -7.92 -0.83
C GLY A 18 -2.18 -8.31 0.29
N GLY A 19 -1.35 -7.39 0.77
CA GLY A 19 -0.50 -7.57 1.94
C GLY A 19 -1.07 -6.97 3.22
N CYS A 20 -2.22 -6.34 3.15
CA CYS A 20 -2.87 -5.70 4.28
C CYS A 20 -3.59 -6.72 5.18
N SER A 21 -3.44 -6.59 6.49
CA SER A 21 -4.11 -7.48 7.45
C SER A 21 -5.64 -7.49 7.28
N LEU A 22 -6.22 -6.34 6.94
CA LEU A 22 -7.66 -6.22 6.71
C LEU A 22 -8.14 -7.05 5.53
N TYR A 23 -7.29 -7.26 4.55
CA TYR A 23 -7.57 -8.13 3.40
C TYR A 23 -7.26 -9.59 3.72
N LEU A 24 -6.09 -9.82 4.33
CA LEU A 24 -5.58 -11.17 4.58
C LEU A 24 -6.38 -11.95 5.62
N VAL A 25 -7.16 -11.29 6.45
CA VAL A 25 -7.96 -11.93 7.50
C VAL A 25 -8.93 -13.00 6.95
N LYS A 26 -9.34 -12.87 5.71
CA LYS A 26 -10.20 -13.89 5.04
C LYS A 26 -9.52 -15.25 4.92
N ASP A 27 -8.18 -15.25 4.75
CA ASP A 27 -7.38 -16.47 4.62
C ASP A 27 -6.55 -16.74 5.88
N ARG A 28 -6.48 -15.78 6.79
CA ARG A 28 -5.71 -15.84 8.03
C ARG A 28 -6.57 -15.39 9.20
N PRO A 29 -7.50 -16.26 9.66
CA PRO A 29 -8.45 -15.89 10.70
C PRO A 29 -7.81 -15.52 12.04
N GLU A 30 -6.56 -15.92 12.28
CA GLU A 30 -5.80 -15.54 13.49
C GLU A 30 -5.55 -14.04 13.59
N LEU A 31 -5.69 -13.30 12.46
CA LEU A 31 -5.54 -11.84 12.46
C LEU A 31 -6.77 -11.13 13.02
N LYS A 32 -7.93 -11.78 13.01
CA LYS A 32 -9.20 -11.15 13.43
C LYS A 32 -9.18 -10.60 14.86
N PRO A 33 -8.77 -11.37 15.88
CA PRO A 33 -8.72 -10.83 17.24
C PRO A 33 -7.82 -9.62 17.37
N ILE A 34 -6.70 -9.61 16.66
CA ILE A 34 -5.73 -8.51 16.67
C ILE A 34 -6.38 -7.26 16.09
N LEU A 35 -7.05 -7.39 14.94
CA LEU A 35 -7.73 -6.28 14.28
C LEU A 35 -8.84 -5.69 15.14
N LEU A 36 -9.66 -6.54 15.77
CA LEU A 36 -10.73 -6.09 16.66
C LEU A 36 -10.15 -5.35 17.87
N GLN A 37 -9.02 -5.82 18.41
CA GLN A 37 -8.34 -5.16 19.52
C GLN A 37 -7.85 -3.75 19.15
N HIS A 38 -7.50 -3.55 17.86
CA HIS A 38 -7.09 -2.25 17.35
C HIS A 38 -8.26 -1.36 16.89
N GLY A 39 -9.48 -1.74 17.19
CA GLY A 39 -10.66 -0.93 16.92
C GLY A 39 -11.32 -1.14 15.56
N VAL A 40 -10.87 -2.12 14.78
CA VAL A 40 -11.54 -2.47 13.53
C VAL A 40 -12.86 -3.18 13.86
N LYS A 41 -13.93 -2.79 13.19
CA LYS A 41 -15.24 -3.43 13.40
C LYS A 41 -15.33 -4.75 12.64
N GLU A 42 -15.95 -5.75 13.26
CA GLU A 42 -16.10 -7.07 12.64
C GLU A 42 -16.84 -6.99 11.29
N GLU A 43 -17.85 -6.14 11.21
CA GLU A 43 -18.66 -5.93 10.00
C GLU A 43 -17.85 -5.36 8.82
N ASP A 44 -16.68 -4.76 9.10
CA ASP A 44 -15.80 -4.19 8.09
C ASP A 44 -14.80 -5.21 7.55
N LEU A 45 -14.81 -6.43 8.04
CA LEU A 45 -13.88 -7.48 7.65
C LEU A 45 -14.54 -8.56 6.78
N PRO A 46 -13.84 -9.09 5.77
CA PRO A 46 -12.55 -8.60 5.25
C PRO A 46 -12.70 -7.37 4.35
N CYS A 47 -11.68 -6.54 4.30
CA CYS A 47 -11.65 -5.43 3.36
C CYS A 47 -11.27 -5.95 1.96
N PRO A 48 -12.04 -5.67 0.92
CA PRO A 48 -11.75 -6.21 -0.43
C PRO A 48 -10.68 -5.42 -1.20
N GLY A 49 -10.10 -4.39 -0.61
CA GLY A 49 -9.08 -3.55 -1.23
C GLY A 49 -9.58 -2.17 -1.62
N CYS A 50 -8.67 -1.21 -1.74
CA CYS A 50 -9.01 0.19 -1.98
C CYS A 50 -9.83 0.41 -3.26
N ARG A 51 -9.48 -0.29 -4.34
CA ARG A 51 -10.19 -0.15 -5.61
C ARG A 51 -11.62 -0.70 -5.54
N ALA A 52 -11.82 -1.78 -4.79
CA ALA A 52 -13.14 -2.41 -4.63
C ALA A 52 -14.09 -1.58 -3.78
N VAL A 53 -13.56 -0.76 -2.87
CA VAL A 53 -14.35 0.09 -1.98
C VAL A 53 -14.30 1.58 -2.36
N ASP A 54 -13.81 1.88 -3.56
CA ASP A 54 -13.74 3.24 -4.11
C ASP A 54 -13.04 4.22 -3.14
N GLY A 55 -11.97 3.76 -2.51
CA GLY A 55 -11.17 4.55 -1.58
C GLY A 55 -11.72 4.68 -0.16
N HIS A 56 -12.85 4.05 0.14
CA HIS A 56 -13.40 4.02 1.51
C HIS A 56 -12.69 2.96 2.34
N CYS A 57 -11.40 3.17 2.54
CA CYS A 57 -10.54 2.24 3.27
C CYS A 57 -10.86 2.25 4.76
N LYS A 58 -10.90 1.07 5.37
CA LYS A 58 -11.25 0.90 6.79
C LYS A 58 -10.17 1.38 7.76
N HIS A 59 -9.05 1.84 7.25
CA HIS A 59 -8.05 2.57 8.03
C HIS A 59 -8.44 4.03 8.28
N LEU A 60 -9.43 4.52 7.53
CA LEU A 60 -9.88 5.91 7.61
C LEU A 60 -11.19 5.97 8.39
N ASP A 61 -11.23 6.81 9.41
CA ASP A 61 -12.44 7.06 10.18
C ASP A 61 -13.46 7.78 9.28
N ASP A 62 -14.48 7.08 8.84
CA ASP A 62 -15.62 7.60 8.07
C ASP A 62 -15.29 8.38 6.79
N GLY A 63 -14.05 8.26 6.28
CA GLY A 63 -13.59 9.04 5.15
C GLY A 63 -13.29 8.22 3.89
N GLN A 64 -13.24 8.92 2.78
CA GLN A 64 -12.70 8.42 1.54
C GLN A 64 -11.28 8.94 1.37
N CYS A 65 -10.37 8.08 0.91
CA CYS A 65 -8.96 8.42 0.73
C CYS A 65 -8.79 9.53 -0.32
N GLU A 66 -8.22 10.66 0.07
CA GLU A 66 -7.98 11.79 -0.84
C GLU A 66 -7.07 11.42 -2.00
N GLN A 67 -6.09 10.55 -1.79
CA GLN A 67 -5.21 10.06 -2.85
C GLN A 67 -6.00 9.26 -3.88
N PHE A 68 -6.94 8.46 -3.43
CA PHE A 68 -7.82 7.68 -4.31
C PHE A 68 -8.74 8.60 -5.13
N VAL A 69 -9.40 9.54 -4.47
CA VAL A 69 -10.29 10.51 -5.12
C VAL A 69 -9.52 11.30 -6.17
N CYS A 70 -8.33 11.80 -5.81
CA CYS A 70 -7.47 12.57 -6.71
C CYS A 70 -7.09 11.76 -7.96
N ALA A 71 -6.66 10.50 -7.78
CA ALA A 71 -6.32 9.63 -8.91
C ALA A 71 -7.53 9.38 -9.83
N LYS A 72 -8.70 9.19 -9.23
CA LYS A 72 -9.94 8.98 -9.98
C LYS A 72 -10.33 10.22 -10.79
N GLU A 73 -10.27 11.40 -10.18
CA GLU A 73 -10.57 12.66 -10.85
C GLU A 73 -9.62 12.94 -12.00
N LYS A 74 -8.34 12.61 -11.84
CA LYS A 74 -7.32 12.77 -12.86
C LYS A 74 -7.31 11.65 -13.90
N GLN A 75 -8.12 10.63 -13.70
CA GLN A 75 -8.24 9.47 -14.60
C GLN A 75 -6.91 8.74 -14.78
N VAL A 76 -6.13 8.62 -13.71
CA VAL A 76 -4.88 7.86 -13.70
C VAL A 76 -5.05 6.57 -12.89
N THR A 77 -4.37 5.52 -13.31
CA THR A 77 -4.36 4.24 -12.60
C THR A 77 -3.45 4.31 -11.38
N TYR A 78 -2.28 4.93 -11.55
CA TYR A 78 -1.29 5.14 -10.49
C TYR A 78 -0.89 6.61 -10.44
N CYS A 79 -0.55 7.08 -9.24
CA CYS A 79 -0.21 8.49 -9.02
C CYS A 79 0.97 8.96 -9.88
N HIS A 80 1.93 8.08 -10.22
CA HIS A 80 3.07 8.47 -11.05
C HIS A 80 2.69 8.87 -12.48
N GLU A 81 1.49 8.51 -12.95
CA GLU A 81 0.99 8.88 -14.26
C GLU A 81 0.49 10.33 -14.32
N CYS A 82 0.33 10.96 -13.15
CA CYS A 82 -0.11 12.34 -13.04
C CYS A 82 1.06 13.30 -13.31
N ASP A 83 0.80 14.39 -14.02
CA ASP A 83 1.80 15.41 -14.34
C ASP A 83 2.25 16.23 -13.12
N GLU A 84 1.48 16.20 -12.03
CA GLU A 84 1.84 16.84 -10.76
C GLU A 84 2.66 15.94 -9.83
N PHE A 85 2.90 14.69 -10.23
CA PHE A 85 3.71 13.76 -9.43
C PHE A 85 5.21 14.16 -9.48
N PRO A 86 5.95 14.12 -8.35
CA PRO A 86 5.52 13.83 -6.98
C PRO A 86 4.81 15.02 -6.32
N CYS A 87 3.80 14.75 -5.52
CA CYS A 87 3.00 15.78 -4.87
C CYS A 87 3.00 15.64 -3.35
N ASN A 88 2.47 16.66 -2.66
CA ASN A 88 2.44 16.70 -1.20
C ASN A 88 1.62 15.55 -0.58
N ARG A 89 0.63 15.01 -1.28
CA ARG A 89 -0.15 13.87 -0.78
C ARG A 89 0.68 12.60 -0.63
N LEU A 90 1.78 12.50 -1.39
CA LEU A 90 2.72 11.37 -1.31
C LEU A 90 3.98 11.73 -0.52
N HIS A 91 4.03 12.92 0.05
CA HIS A 91 5.15 13.35 0.89
C HIS A 91 5.25 12.44 2.11
N PRO A 92 6.45 12.04 2.53
CA PRO A 92 6.61 11.16 3.69
C PRO A 92 5.96 11.64 4.97
N ALA A 93 5.76 12.95 5.12
CA ALA A 93 5.09 13.53 6.28
C ALA A 93 3.57 13.68 6.13
N ALA A 94 3.00 13.31 4.98
CA ALA A 94 1.56 13.46 4.72
C ALA A 94 0.71 12.45 5.49
N ASP A 95 1.31 11.32 5.84
CA ASP A 95 0.65 10.25 6.58
C ASP A 95 1.36 10.05 7.93
N ARG A 96 1.08 8.95 8.59
CA ARG A 96 1.66 8.59 9.88
C ARG A 96 3.02 7.93 9.67
N ALA A 97 4.07 8.75 9.58
CA ALA A 97 5.42 8.31 9.24
C ALA A 97 6.05 7.34 10.25
N ASP A 98 5.51 7.28 11.46
CA ASP A 98 5.92 6.36 12.53
C ASP A 98 5.33 4.95 12.37
N SER A 99 4.23 4.83 11.62
CA SER A 99 3.45 3.60 11.55
C SER A 99 3.18 3.08 10.15
N LEU A 100 3.41 3.88 9.11
CA LEU A 100 3.12 3.50 7.73
C LEU A 100 4.36 3.66 6.83
N PRO A 101 4.52 2.79 5.83
CA PRO A 101 5.70 2.80 4.96
C PRO A 101 5.63 3.86 3.85
N HIS A 102 5.73 5.13 4.21
CA HIS A 102 5.60 6.25 3.25
C HIS A 102 6.63 6.25 2.14
N ASN A 103 7.88 6.01 2.50
CA ASN A 103 8.94 5.97 1.51
C ASN A 103 8.73 4.81 0.53
N LEU A 104 8.04 3.76 0.97
CA LEU A 104 7.70 2.64 0.11
C LEU A 104 6.74 3.07 -1.00
N LYS A 105 5.81 4.00 -0.72
CA LYS A 105 4.90 4.52 -1.76
C LYS A 105 5.67 5.16 -2.91
N MET A 106 6.64 6.01 -2.60
CA MET A 106 7.45 6.69 -3.63
C MET A 106 8.31 5.70 -4.40
N PHE A 107 8.99 4.80 -3.69
CA PHE A 107 9.78 3.75 -4.34
C PHE A 107 8.90 2.88 -5.23
N ALA A 108 7.73 2.48 -4.74
CA ALA A 108 6.78 1.65 -5.47
C ALA A 108 6.30 2.34 -6.75
N GLN A 109 5.94 3.63 -6.69
CA GLN A 109 5.53 4.39 -7.86
C GLN A 109 6.61 4.43 -8.93
N CYS A 110 7.84 4.70 -8.52
CA CYS A 110 8.98 4.71 -9.44
C CYS A 110 9.25 3.33 -10.03
N TYR A 111 9.13 2.30 -9.20
CA TYR A 111 9.34 0.91 -9.63
C TYR A 111 8.27 0.48 -10.65
N ILE A 112 7.00 0.75 -10.37
CA ILE A 112 5.90 0.44 -11.28
C ILE A 112 6.06 1.20 -12.60
N SER A 113 6.42 2.48 -12.52
CA SER A 113 6.66 3.31 -13.71
C SER A 113 7.74 2.71 -14.62
N LYS A 114 8.80 2.17 -14.02
CA LYS A 114 9.95 1.64 -14.77
C LYS A 114 9.75 0.20 -15.22
N HIS A 115 9.15 -0.64 -14.39
CA HIS A 115 9.13 -2.10 -14.59
C HIS A 115 7.72 -2.69 -14.75
N GLY A 116 6.68 -1.92 -14.48
CA GLY A 116 5.28 -2.38 -14.55
C GLY A 116 4.77 -3.01 -13.25
N PRO A 117 3.44 -3.11 -13.12
CA PRO A 117 2.81 -3.58 -11.88
C PRO A 117 3.07 -5.06 -11.58
N GLU A 118 3.18 -5.92 -12.58
CA GLU A 118 3.47 -7.33 -12.38
C GLU A 118 4.88 -7.53 -11.78
N ALA A 119 5.87 -6.79 -12.27
CA ALA A 119 7.23 -6.81 -11.74
C ALA A 119 7.27 -6.27 -10.30
N TYR A 120 6.46 -5.26 -10.01
CA TYR A 120 6.31 -4.74 -8.65
C TYR A 120 5.79 -5.81 -7.70
N ILE A 121 4.74 -6.55 -8.07
CA ILE A 121 4.20 -7.63 -7.25
C ILE A 121 5.29 -8.68 -6.96
N ALA A 122 6.07 -9.06 -7.97
CA ALA A 122 7.16 -10.03 -7.81
C ALA A 122 8.27 -9.52 -6.88
N LYS A 123 8.55 -8.21 -6.93
CA LYS A 123 9.58 -7.56 -6.11
C LYS A 123 9.14 -7.28 -4.68
N LEU A 124 7.83 -7.21 -4.45
CA LEU A 124 7.25 -6.71 -3.21
C LEU A 124 7.70 -7.45 -1.95
N PRO A 125 7.81 -8.81 -1.91
CA PRO A 125 8.30 -9.49 -0.70
C PRO A 125 9.68 -9.02 -0.27
N GLU A 126 10.61 -8.84 -1.21
CA GLU A 126 11.95 -8.33 -0.93
C GLU A 126 11.90 -6.87 -0.45
N MET A 127 11.11 -6.04 -1.13
CA MET A 127 10.96 -4.63 -0.75
C MET A 127 10.46 -4.49 0.68
N ARG A 128 9.43 -5.26 1.05
CA ARG A 128 8.88 -5.24 2.40
C ARG A 128 9.87 -5.74 3.43
N LYS A 129 10.59 -6.81 3.14
CA LYS A 129 11.62 -7.34 4.03
C LYS A 129 12.69 -6.28 4.30
N ARG A 130 13.19 -5.63 3.25
CA ARG A 130 14.20 -4.57 3.37
C ARG A 130 13.65 -3.38 4.16
N TYR A 131 12.42 -2.98 3.89
CA TYR A 131 11.80 -1.83 4.55
C TYR A 131 11.61 -2.06 6.06
N PHE A 132 11.10 -3.23 6.45
CA PHE A 132 10.78 -3.51 7.85
C PHE A 132 11.94 -4.09 8.66
N ALA A 133 12.86 -4.80 8.05
CA ALA A 133 13.95 -5.49 8.74
C ALA A 133 15.35 -5.01 8.34
N GLY A 134 15.45 -4.20 7.29
CA GLY A 134 16.74 -3.73 6.81
C GLY A 134 17.34 -2.65 7.70
N LYS A 135 18.64 -2.72 7.87
CA LYS A 135 19.40 -1.67 8.56
C LYS A 135 19.59 -0.48 7.61
N ILE A 136 19.03 0.66 8.00
CA ILE A 136 19.13 1.88 7.20
C ILE A 136 20.36 2.66 7.62
N SER A 137 21.21 3.01 6.65
CA SER A 137 22.33 3.90 6.87
C SER A 137 22.42 4.91 5.71
N TYR A 138 22.98 6.07 6.03
CA TYR A 138 23.05 7.19 5.10
C TYR A 138 23.74 6.78 3.78
N GLY A 139 23.07 7.02 2.67
CA GLY A 139 23.58 6.75 1.33
C GLY A 139 23.55 5.28 0.90
N LYS A 140 23.08 4.36 1.77
CA LYS A 140 23.11 2.92 1.47
C LYS A 140 21.73 2.27 1.37
N GLY A 141 20.68 2.98 1.83
CA GLY A 141 19.35 2.42 1.90
C GLY A 141 19.23 1.26 2.88
N PRO A 142 18.11 0.53 2.86
CA PRO A 142 17.90 -0.61 3.75
C PRO A 142 18.70 -1.82 3.29
N ARG A 143 19.62 -2.29 4.14
CA ARG A 143 20.45 -3.47 3.89
C ARG A 143 20.08 -4.62 4.81
N LEU A 144 20.07 -5.80 4.24
CA LEU A 144 19.90 -7.06 4.97
C LEU A 144 21.29 -7.66 5.26
N PRO A 145 21.41 -8.59 6.24
CA PRO A 145 22.71 -9.22 6.53
C PRO A 145 23.36 -9.88 5.31
N GLU A 146 22.56 -10.42 4.40
CA GLU A 146 23.04 -11.04 3.17
C GLU A 146 23.63 -10.06 2.14
N ASP A 147 23.46 -8.76 2.37
CA ASP A 147 24.04 -7.72 1.49
C ASP A 147 25.46 -7.32 1.91
N GLU A 148 25.95 -7.83 3.03
CA GLU A 148 27.27 -7.48 3.56
C GLU A 148 28.39 -8.38 3.02
#